data_0c08d4f1bc8cd9868690209f9c2bbb3a
#
_entry.id   0c08d4f1bc8cd9868690209f9c2bbb3a
#
_cell.length_a   1.000
_cell.length_b   1.000
_cell.length_c   1.000
_cell.angle_alpha   90.00
_cell.angle_beta   90.00
_cell.angle_gamma   90.00
#
_symmetry.space_group_name_H-M   'P 1'
#
loop_
_entity.id
_entity.type
_entity.pdbx_description
1 polymer ?
#
loop_
_entity_poly.entity_id
_entity_poly.type
_entity_poly.pdbx_seq_one_letter_code
_entity_poly.pdbx_strand_id
1 'polypeptide(L)'
;SNRLYLAAERTDDVYINEYGGGAPASVWQYDSVEFMIDGDHSGGQYNFNNEDSFTDEEKARLQNSQAQKWNAIFDSPDGRMLGYPGQAAWLNQPPLSDGGGGSAGGGPTRMVLEIYVTPYDDIIATDQEGSLATDLEAGNVIGFQIAMPDFDTAPQEYRGYHNLSGQAATFRYAERFVDGRLIGSGGATAVADQSWARIKASFNN
;
A
#
# COMPACT_ATOMS: atom_id res chain seq x y z
N SER A 1 0.00 5.87 -18.62
CA SER A 1 0.64 6.12 -17.32
C SER A 1 0.75 4.80 -16.58
N ASN A 2 1.93 4.46 -16.13
CA ASN A 2 2.25 3.21 -15.42
C ASN A 2 1.88 3.33 -13.93
N ARG A 3 0.59 3.56 -13.63
CA ARG A 3 0.10 3.74 -12.24
C ARG A 3 -1.09 2.84 -11.97
N LEU A 4 -1.11 2.28 -10.79
CA LEU A 4 -2.29 1.66 -10.20
C LEU A 4 -2.97 2.68 -9.27
N TYR A 5 -4.28 2.83 -9.42
CA TYR A 5 -5.13 3.63 -8.54
C TYR A 5 -5.92 2.67 -7.66
N LEU A 6 -5.85 2.88 -6.37
CA LEU A 6 -6.38 2.00 -5.36
C LEU A 6 -7.26 2.82 -4.42
N ALA A 7 -8.39 2.24 -4.04
CA ALA A 7 -9.29 2.84 -3.06
C ALA A 7 -9.66 1.82 -2.00
N ALA A 8 -9.79 2.25 -0.77
CA ALA A 8 -10.27 1.45 0.33
C ALA A 8 -11.32 2.22 1.14
N GLU A 9 -12.37 1.52 1.52
CA GLU A 9 -13.36 1.98 2.50
C GLU A 9 -13.45 0.93 3.61
N ARG A 10 -13.38 1.39 4.86
CA ARG A 10 -13.52 0.56 6.05
C ARG A 10 -14.51 1.22 7.00
N THR A 11 -15.30 0.40 7.68
CA THR A 11 -16.06 0.83 8.86
C THR A 11 -15.62 0.00 10.03
N ASP A 12 -15.29 0.65 11.13
CA ASP A 12 -14.73 0.04 12.33
C ASP A 12 -15.47 0.53 13.58
N ASP A 13 -15.69 -0.35 14.54
CA ASP A 13 -16.34 0.01 15.80
C ASP A 13 -15.37 0.68 16.77
N VAL A 14 -14.06 0.34 16.70
CA VAL A 14 -12.99 0.97 17.47
C VAL A 14 -11.83 1.33 16.55
N TYR A 15 -11.64 2.60 16.27
CA TYR A 15 -10.57 3.07 15.41
C TYR A 15 -9.36 3.51 16.23
N ILE A 16 -8.25 2.77 16.12
CA ILE A 16 -6.98 3.06 16.78
C ILE A 16 -6.03 3.75 15.83
N ASN A 17 -5.82 5.04 16.00
CA ASN A 17 -4.84 5.82 15.27
C ASN A 17 -4.14 6.82 16.19
N GLU A 18 -2.95 6.45 16.65
CA GLU A 18 -2.05 7.33 17.41
C GLU A 18 -0.84 7.76 16.57
N TYR A 19 -0.96 7.66 15.23
CA TYR A 19 0.09 8.08 14.34
C TYR A 19 0.31 9.59 14.40
N GLY A 20 1.51 9.99 14.84
CA GLY A 20 1.88 11.39 15.06
C GLY A 20 2.39 12.14 13.83
N GLY A 21 2.33 11.54 12.64
CA GLY A 21 2.91 12.09 11.41
C GLY A 21 4.35 11.61 11.15
N GLY A 22 4.94 12.07 10.05
CA GLY A 22 6.32 11.76 9.67
C GLY A 22 6.44 10.60 8.68
N ALA A 23 7.06 9.47 9.07
CA ALA A 23 7.32 8.33 8.17
C ALA A 23 6.14 7.36 8.10
N PRO A 24 5.30 7.38 7.04
CA PRO A 24 4.11 6.52 6.95
C PRO A 24 4.43 5.02 6.94
N ALA A 25 5.70 4.64 6.76
CA ALA A 25 6.13 3.24 6.84
C ALA A 25 5.82 2.57 8.19
N SER A 26 5.61 3.34 9.26
CA SER A 26 5.27 2.84 10.60
C SER A 26 3.78 2.67 10.87
N VAL A 27 2.91 3.05 9.95
CA VAL A 27 1.44 3.04 10.17
C VAL A 27 0.83 1.64 10.29
N TRP A 28 1.59 0.59 9.97
CA TRP A 28 1.20 -0.80 10.23
C TRP A 28 0.92 -1.12 11.72
N GLN A 29 1.26 -0.20 12.62
CA GLN A 29 1.03 -0.30 14.07
C GLN A 29 -0.38 0.14 14.48
N TYR A 30 -1.20 0.60 13.53
CA TYR A 30 -2.53 1.16 13.74
C TYR A 30 -3.53 0.60 12.73
N ASP A 31 -4.80 0.95 12.87
CA ASP A 31 -5.82 0.67 11.86
C ASP A 31 -5.46 1.36 10.54
N SER A 32 -4.95 0.60 9.63
CA SER A 32 -4.33 1.08 8.40
C SER A 32 -4.68 0.18 7.21
N VAL A 33 -4.12 0.49 6.06
CA VAL A 33 -4.18 -0.36 4.88
C VAL A 33 -2.78 -0.61 4.36
N GLU A 34 -2.48 -1.86 4.05
CA GLU A 34 -1.28 -2.25 3.34
C GLU A 34 -1.65 -2.66 1.92
N PHE A 35 -1.07 -2.02 0.93
CA PHE A 35 -1.17 -2.40 -0.47
C PHE A 35 0.15 -3.05 -0.90
N MET A 36 0.05 -4.23 -1.50
CA MET A 36 1.22 -4.99 -1.92
C MET A 36 1.05 -5.39 -3.37
N ILE A 37 2.12 -5.20 -4.15
CA ILE A 37 2.13 -5.42 -5.59
C ILE A 37 3.43 -6.13 -5.96
N ASP A 38 3.28 -7.18 -6.74
CA ASP A 38 4.34 -7.91 -7.43
C ASP A 38 4.07 -7.74 -8.93
N GLY A 39 4.78 -6.82 -9.55
CA GLY A 39 4.45 -6.30 -10.87
C GLY A 39 4.62 -7.32 -12.00
N ASP A 40 5.66 -8.12 -11.94
CA ASP A 40 5.98 -9.18 -12.92
C ASP A 40 5.47 -10.56 -12.49
N HIS A 41 4.77 -10.63 -11.35
CA HIS A 41 4.24 -11.88 -10.78
C HIS A 41 5.32 -12.94 -10.52
N SER A 42 6.54 -12.50 -10.18
CA SER A 42 7.68 -13.40 -9.94
C SER A 42 7.61 -14.14 -8.61
N GLY A 43 6.82 -13.63 -7.67
CA GLY A 43 6.69 -14.24 -6.33
C GLY A 43 7.93 -14.06 -5.46
N GLY A 44 8.03 -14.89 -4.42
CA GLY A 44 9.18 -14.93 -3.54
C GLY A 44 9.12 -13.98 -2.34
N GLN A 45 10.17 -14.04 -1.53
CA GLN A 45 10.30 -13.16 -0.38
C GLN A 45 10.71 -11.76 -0.80
N TYR A 46 10.00 -10.75 -0.29
CA TYR A 46 10.30 -9.34 -0.57
C TYR A 46 10.53 -8.49 0.69
N ASN A 47 10.23 -9.01 1.89
CA ASN A 47 10.51 -8.34 3.16
C ASN A 47 11.52 -9.17 3.98
N PHE A 48 12.65 -8.55 4.29
CA PHE A 48 13.81 -9.16 4.92
C PHE A 48 14.14 -8.60 6.30
N ASN A 49 13.30 -7.74 6.87
CA ASN A 49 13.59 -7.04 8.13
C ASN A 49 13.96 -7.97 9.31
N ASN A 50 13.40 -9.17 9.36
CA ASN A 50 13.62 -10.14 10.45
C ASN A 50 14.40 -11.38 9.98
N GLU A 51 15.33 -11.22 9.03
CA GLU A 51 16.14 -12.30 8.50
C GLU A 51 17.57 -12.23 9.04
N ASP A 52 17.87 -13.07 10.01
CA ASP A 52 19.22 -13.11 10.64
C ASP A 52 20.31 -13.68 9.71
N SER A 53 19.92 -14.38 8.65
CA SER A 53 20.84 -14.95 7.66
C SER A 53 21.39 -13.94 6.65
N PHE A 54 20.85 -12.71 6.59
CA PHE A 54 21.26 -11.65 5.68
C PHE A 54 21.98 -10.54 6.42
N THR A 55 23.00 -9.96 5.81
CA THR A 55 23.63 -8.73 6.29
C THR A 55 22.69 -7.54 6.17
N ASP A 56 22.94 -6.45 6.91
CA ASP A 56 22.12 -5.25 6.83
C ASP A 56 22.16 -4.62 5.43
N GLU A 57 23.30 -4.72 4.71
CA GLU A 57 23.43 -4.26 3.34
C GLU A 57 22.57 -5.09 2.36
N GLU A 58 22.56 -6.41 2.52
CA GLU A 58 21.71 -7.29 1.73
C GLU A 58 20.23 -7.05 2.01
N LYS A 59 19.84 -6.92 3.28
CA LYS A 59 18.46 -6.55 3.65
C LYS A 59 18.04 -5.24 3.01
N ALA A 60 18.87 -4.20 3.11
CA ALA A 60 18.59 -2.91 2.51
C ALA A 60 18.41 -2.97 0.99
N ARG A 61 19.21 -3.77 0.31
CA ARG A 61 19.14 -3.97 -1.15
C ARG A 61 17.90 -4.74 -1.58
N LEU A 62 17.51 -5.78 -0.82
CA LEU A 62 16.43 -6.70 -1.17
C LEU A 62 15.07 -6.22 -0.69
N GLN A 63 15.03 -5.35 0.33
CA GLN A 63 13.78 -4.92 0.98
C GLN A 63 12.85 -4.19 0.00
N ASN A 64 11.74 -4.84 -0.32
CA ASN A 64 10.72 -4.37 -1.27
C ASN A 64 11.26 -4.05 -2.69
N SER A 65 12.32 -4.73 -3.15
CA SER A 65 12.89 -4.47 -4.49
C SER A 65 12.06 -5.10 -5.61
N GLN A 66 11.73 -6.38 -5.51
CA GLN A 66 11.01 -7.14 -6.55
C GLN A 66 9.47 -7.09 -6.39
N ALA A 67 8.99 -6.92 -5.19
CA ALA A 67 7.58 -6.66 -4.90
C ALA A 67 7.50 -5.53 -3.87
N GLN A 68 6.53 -4.67 -3.98
CA GLN A 68 6.44 -3.49 -3.15
C GLN A 68 5.25 -3.55 -2.20
N LYS A 69 5.47 -3.06 -0.98
CA LYS A 69 4.43 -2.79 0.00
C LYS A 69 4.35 -1.28 0.25
N TRP A 70 3.15 -0.73 0.22
CA TRP A 70 2.87 0.62 0.71
C TRP A 70 1.98 0.52 1.94
N ASN A 71 2.37 1.24 2.99
CA ASN A 71 1.55 1.41 4.17
C ASN A 71 0.78 2.73 4.04
N ALA A 72 -0.52 2.68 4.27
CA ALA A 72 -1.39 3.85 4.18
C ALA A 72 -2.26 3.97 5.43
N ILE A 73 -2.43 5.20 5.91
CA ILE A 73 -3.31 5.52 7.03
C ILE A 73 -4.43 6.43 6.58
N PHE A 74 -5.62 6.28 7.18
CA PHE A 74 -6.80 7.06 6.78
C PHE A 74 -6.71 8.52 7.18
N ASP A 75 -6.12 8.80 8.34
CA ASP A 75 -5.87 10.14 8.85
C ASP A 75 -4.41 10.32 9.18
N SER A 76 -3.84 11.45 8.78
CA SER A 76 -2.48 11.83 9.15
C SER A 76 -2.44 13.32 9.52
N PRO A 77 -1.85 13.68 10.67
CA PRO A 77 -1.82 15.07 11.13
C PRO A 77 -0.98 15.98 10.22
N ASP A 78 -0.06 15.41 9.44
CA ASP A 78 0.78 16.12 8.48
C ASP A 78 0.35 15.93 7.01
N GLY A 79 -0.77 15.24 6.78
CA GLY A 79 -1.30 14.95 5.45
C GLY A 79 -0.54 13.87 4.68
N ARG A 80 0.51 13.29 5.26
CA ARG A 80 1.27 12.19 4.64
C ARG A 80 0.63 10.85 4.94
N MET A 81 -0.20 10.36 4.04
CA MET A 81 -1.02 9.18 4.28
C MET A 81 -0.43 7.89 3.74
N LEU A 82 0.55 7.96 2.85
CA LEU A 82 1.12 6.82 2.15
C LEU A 82 2.64 6.78 2.31
N GLY A 83 3.20 5.61 2.59
CA GLY A 83 4.64 5.39 2.66
C GLY A 83 5.06 4.01 2.16
N TYR A 84 6.16 4.01 1.42
CA TYR A 84 6.88 2.82 1.00
C TYR A 84 8.00 2.55 2.02
N PRO A 85 8.02 1.38 2.70
CA PRO A 85 9.00 1.08 3.74
C PRO A 85 10.33 0.53 3.22
N GLY A 86 10.55 0.55 1.91
CA GLY A 86 11.83 0.17 1.29
C GLY A 86 12.85 1.32 1.28
N GLN A 87 14.01 1.08 0.67
CA GLN A 87 15.13 2.04 0.67
C GLN A 87 15.01 3.11 -0.44
N ALA A 88 14.14 2.92 -1.43
CA ALA A 88 13.96 3.85 -2.54
C ALA A 88 13.09 5.05 -2.13
N ALA A 89 13.68 6.04 -1.46
CA ALA A 89 12.97 7.23 -0.97
C ALA A 89 12.26 8.01 -2.11
N TRP A 90 12.80 7.96 -3.33
CA TRP A 90 12.21 8.59 -4.52
C TRP A 90 10.85 8.02 -4.89
N LEU A 91 10.51 6.79 -4.48
CA LEU A 91 9.21 6.17 -4.71
C LEU A 91 8.08 6.75 -3.83
N ASN A 92 8.44 7.43 -2.73
CA ASN A 92 7.52 7.97 -1.73
C ASN A 92 6.97 9.38 -2.04
N GLN A 93 6.96 9.79 -3.30
CA GLN A 93 6.56 11.15 -3.66
C GLN A 93 5.97 11.22 -5.07
N PRO A 94 5.16 12.25 -5.37
CA PRO A 94 4.76 12.54 -6.74
C PRO A 94 5.97 12.71 -7.68
N PRO A 95 5.90 12.22 -8.90
CA PRO A 95 4.72 11.66 -9.58
C PRO A 95 4.55 10.14 -9.41
N LEU A 96 5.33 9.46 -8.54
CA LEU A 96 5.39 8.00 -8.47
C LEU A 96 4.37 7.42 -7.50
N SER A 97 4.15 8.10 -6.36
CA SER A 97 3.09 7.72 -5.42
C SER A 97 2.54 8.95 -4.71
N ASP A 98 1.26 8.91 -4.39
CA ASP A 98 0.59 9.90 -3.56
C ASP A 98 -0.75 9.33 -3.10
N GLY A 99 -1.38 9.97 -2.13
CA GLY A 99 -2.66 9.55 -1.63
C GLY A 99 -3.28 10.52 -0.66
N GLY A 100 -4.55 10.28 -0.39
CA GLY A 100 -5.30 11.04 0.58
C GLY A 100 -6.51 10.24 1.07
N GLY A 101 -7.03 10.61 2.20
CA GLY A 101 -8.15 9.96 2.82
C GLY A 101 -8.62 10.72 4.04
N GLY A 102 -9.41 10.07 4.86
CA GLY A 102 -9.88 10.61 6.11
C GLY A 102 -10.85 9.68 6.81
N SER A 103 -11.20 10.02 8.03
CA SER A 103 -12.20 9.33 8.82
C SER A 103 -13.34 10.25 9.27
N ALA A 104 -14.50 9.68 9.51
CA ALA A 104 -15.65 10.37 10.05
C ALA A 104 -16.50 9.44 10.94
N GLY A 105 -17.06 10.01 12.01
CA GLY A 105 -17.87 9.29 12.97
C GLY A 105 -17.19 9.17 14.34
N GLY A 106 -17.88 8.59 15.29
CA GLY A 106 -17.42 8.45 16.67
C GLY A 106 -17.83 7.11 17.29
N GLY A 107 -17.99 6.09 16.44
CA GLY A 107 -18.35 4.72 16.75
C GLY A 107 -19.71 4.32 16.14
N PRO A 108 -19.74 3.56 15.07
CA PRO A 108 -18.57 3.12 14.28
C PRO A 108 -17.95 4.28 13.46
N THR A 109 -16.66 4.19 13.21
CA THR A 109 -15.92 5.15 12.39
C THR A 109 -15.85 4.66 10.96
N ARG A 110 -16.25 5.50 10.02
CA ARG A 110 -16.08 5.26 8.59
C ARG A 110 -14.80 5.91 8.10
N MET A 111 -13.99 5.16 7.39
CA MET A 111 -12.69 5.59 6.86
C MET A 111 -12.65 5.37 5.37
N VAL A 112 -12.08 6.30 4.63
CA VAL A 112 -11.83 6.15 3.18
C VAL A 112 -10.42 6.60 2.84
N LEU A 113 -9.87 5.98 1.79
CA LEU A 113 -8.54 6.24 1.28
C LEU A 113 -8.54 6.05 -0.23
N GLU A 114 -7.91 6.97 -0.95
CA GLU A 114 -7.54 6.81 -2.35
C GLU A 114 -6.05 7.11 -2.51
N ILE A 115 -5.36 6.22 -3.22
CA ILE A 115 -3.92 6.37 -3.52
C ILE A 115 -3.64 6.04 -4.98
N TYR A 116 -2.51 6.48 -5.46
CA TYR A 116 -1.89 5.89 -6.63
C TYR A 116 -0.44 5.52 -6.34
N VAL A 117 0.02 4.47 -6.99
CA VAL A 117 1.39 3.97 -6.90
C VAL A 117 1.90 3.56 -8.28
N THR A 118 3.20 3.67 -8.47
CA THR A 118 3.90 3.14 -9.65
C THR A 118 4.67 1.90 -9.21
N PRO A 119 4.24 0.69 -9.61
CA PRO A 119 4.95 -0.54 -9.28
C PRO A 119 6.21 -0.73 -10.14
N TYR A 120 7.14 -1.51 -9.62
CA TYR A 120 8.40 -1.87 -10.25
C TYR A 120 8.62 -3.38 -10.16
N ASP A 121 9.17 -3.97 -11.21
CA ASP A 121 9.60 -5.37 -11.23
C ASP A 121 10.95 -5.55 -10.52
N ASP A 122 11.80 -4.52 -10.57
CA ASP A 122 13.03 -4.45 -9.78
C ASP A 122 13.38 -3.01 -9.42
N ILE A 123 13.73 -2.78 -8.16
CA ILE A 123 14.12 -1.47 -7.63
C ILE A 123 15.59 -1.44 -7.27
N ILE A 124 16.32 -0.50 -7.86
CA ILE A 124 17.64 -0.10 -7.40
C ILE A 124 17.47 1.15 -6.54
N ALA A 125 17.62 1.01 -5.23
CA ALA A 125 17.23 2.04 -4.25
C ALA A 125 17.84 3.44 -4.53
N THR A 126 19.06 3.48 -5.06
CA THR A 126 19.82 4.70 -5.36
C THR A 126 19.77 5.12 -6.84
N ASP A 127 19.08 4.36 -7.70
CA ASP A 127 19.04 4.59 -9.14
C ASP A 127 17.63 4.36 -9.69
N GLN A 128 16.85 5.43 -9.76
CA GLN A 128 15.49 5.38 -10.31
C GLN A 128 15.49 5.01 -11.81
N GLU A 129 16.45 5.54 -12.59
CA GLU A 129 16.51 5.32 -14.04
C GLU A 129 16.95 3.89 -14.39
N GLY A 130 17.80 3.28 -13.57
CA GLY A 130 18.21 1.89 -13.69
C GLY A 130 17.19 0.89 -13.16
N SER A 131 16.19 1.34 -12.41
CA SER A 131 15.11 0.49 -11.90
C SER A 131 14.11 0.11 -12.98
N LEU A 132 13.58 -1.12 -12.93
CA LEU A 132 12.67 -1.65 -13.94
C LEU A 132 11.21 -1.42 -13.53
N ALA A 133 10.56 -0.43 -14.11
CA ALA A 133 9.14 -0.17 -13.86
C ALA A 133 8.27 -1.29 -14.46
N THR A 134 7.23 -1.69 -13.74
CA THR A 134 6.26 -2.69 -14.22
C THR A 134 5.54 -2.21 -15.46
N ASP A 135 5.39 -3.09 -16.43
CA ASP A 135 4.56 -2.87 -17.61
C ASP A 135 3.10 -3.24 -17.31
N LEU A 136 2.26 -2.24 -17.11
CA LEU A 136 0.83 -2.40 -16.82
C LEU A 136 0.00 -2.54 -18.10
N GLU A 137 0.38 -3.43 -19.00
CA GLU A 137 -0.37 -3.71 -20.23
C GLU A 137 -1.56 -4.66 -19.99
N ALA A 138 -2.58 -4.49 -20.84
CA ALA A 138 -3.74 -5.37 -20.84
C ALA A 138 -3.34 -6.82 -21.19
N GLY A 139 -3.78 -7.74 -20.36
CA GLY A 139 -3.47 -9.18 -20.49
C GLY A 139 -2.40 -9.65 -19.52
N ASN A 140 -1.55 -8.75 -19.01
CA ASN A 140 -0.56 -9.08 -17.99
C ASN A 140 -1.22 -9.50 -16.68
N VAL A 141 -0.54 -10.35 -15.93
CA VAL A 141 -0.93 -10.77 -14.59
C VAL A 141 0.07 -10.16 -13.62
N ILE A 142 -0.45 -9.54 -12.58
CA ILE A 142 0.33 -9.03 -11.45
C ILE A 142 -0.05 -9.79 -10.19
N GLY A 143 0.84 -9.91 -9.24
CA GLY A 143 0.51 -10.28 -7.87
C GLY A 143 -0.06 -9.05 -7.15
N PHE A 144 -1.22 -9.21 -6.51
CA PHE A 144 -1.88 -8.10 -5.81
C PHE A 144 -2.41 -8.53 -4.44
N GLN A 145 -2.22 -7.68 -3.44
CA GLN A 145 -2.72 -7.91 -2.10
C GLN A 145 -3.13 -6.61 -1.42
N ILE A 146 -4.25 -6.66 -0.71
CA ILE A 146 -4.64 -5.65 0.27
C ILE A 146 -4.72 -6.34 1.62
N ALA A 147 -4.14 -5.72 2.64
CA ALA A 147 -4.32 -6.14 4.02
C ALA A 147 -4.74 -4.94 4.89
N MET A 148 -5.57 -5.23 5.88
CA MET A 148 -6.07 -4.27 6.85
C MET A 148 -5.78 -4.81 8.25
N PRO A 149 -4.72 -4.34 8.91
CA PRO A 149 -4.52 -4.56 10.34
C PRO A 149 -5.70 -4.00 11.13
N ASP A 150 -6.08 -4.69 12.18
CA ASP A 150 -7.23 -4.41 13.03
C ASP A 150 -6.84 -4.39 14.49
N PHE A 151 -7.14 -3.29 15.19
CA PHE A 151 -6.78 -3.01 16.56
C PHE A 151 -7.97 -2.45 17.33
N ASP A 152 -8.24 -2.97 18.56
CA ASP A 152 -9.37 -2.52 19.38
C ASP A 152 -8.94 -1.90 20.71
N THR A 153 -7.73 -2.17 21.17
CA THR A 153 -7.34 -1.85 22.55
C THR A 153 -6.15 -0.92 22.61
N ALA A 154 -5.14 -1.12 21.77
CA ALA A 154 -3.93 -0.32 21.72
C ALA A 154 -3.17 -0.55 20.43
N PRO A 155 -2.25 0.38 20.06
CA PRO A 155 -1.31 0.14 18.96
C PRO A 155 -0.55 -1.19 19.13
N GLN A 156 -0.36 -1.91 18.02
CA GLN A 156 0.35 -3.21 17.96
C GLN A 156 -0.32 -4.38 18.69
N GLU A 157 -1.49 -4.20 19.26
CA GLU A 157 -2.29 -5.28 19.84
C GLU A 157 -3.30 -5.80 18.80
N TYR A 158 -2.83 -6.56 17.84
CA TYR A 158 -3.65 -7.08 16.74
C TYR A 158 -4.88 -7.85 17.23
N ARG A 159 -6.05 -7.46 16.71
CA ARG A 159 -7.27 -8.28 16.70
C ARG A 159 -7.36 -9.14 15.46
N GLY A 160 -6.93 -8.59 14.34
CA GLY A 160 -6.94 -9.26 13.06
C GLY A 160 -5.94 -8.68 12.08
N TYR A 161 -5.60 -9.49 11.10
CA TYR A 161 -4.87 -9.10 9.90
C TYR A 161 -5.66 -9.59 8.70
N HIS A 162 -6.67 -8.80 8.35
CA HIS A 162 -7.58 -9.12 7.26
C HIS A 162 -6.89 -8.89 5.92
N ASN A 163 -6.82 -9.90 5.08
CA ASN A 163 -6.16 -9.77 3.78
C ASN A 163 -6.90 -10.51 2.67
N LEU A 164 -6.71 -10.04 1.44
CA LEU A 164 -7.49 -10.48 0.28
C LEU A 164 -7.31 -11.97 -0.04
N SER A 165 -6.09 -12.49 0.03
CA SER A 165 -5.81 -13.91 -0.29
C SER A 165 -6.17 -14.88 0.83
N GLY A 166 -6.38 -14.40 2.06
CA GLY A 166 -6.55 -15.25 3.24
C GLY A 166 -5.27 -16.00 3.66
N GLN A 167 -4.15 -15.75 3.00
CA GLN A 167 -2.86 -16.39 3.28
C GLN A 167 -2.13 -15.71 4.44
N ALA A 168 -1.43 -16.49 5.26
CA ALA A 168 -0.57 -15.92 6.32
C ALA A 168 0.68 -15.26 5.72
N ALA A 169 1.27 -14.28 6.44
CA ALA A 169 2.54 -13.65 6.10
C ALA A 169 2.64 -13.08 4.67
N THR A 170 1.55 -12.55 4.14
CA THR A 170 1.53 -11.83 2.86
C THR A 170 2.41 -10.58 2.90
N PHE A 171 2.60 -9.98 4.07
CA PHE A 171 3.54 -8.87 4.28
C PHE A 171 5.02 -9.24 4.04
N ARG A 172 5.31 -10.53 3.73
CA ARG A 172 6.67 -11.04 3.59
C ARG A 172 6.90 -11.78 2.27
N TYR A 173 5.87 -12.44 1.74
CA TYR A 173 5.97 -13.37 0.61
C TYR A 173 4.99 -13.01 -0.48
N ALA A 174 5.49 -12.63 -1.65
CA ALA A 174 4.69 -12.20 -2.80
C ALA A 174 3.95 -13.35 -3.49
N GLU A 175 4.47 -14.59 -3.44
CA GLU A 175 3.78 -15.77 -3.95
C GLU A 175 2.45 -16.08 -3.22
N ARG A 176 2.13 -15.32 -2.17
CA ARG A 176 0.87 -15.45 -1.41
C ARG A 176 -0.18 -14.39 -1.80
N PHE A 177 0.15 -13.56 -2.77
CA PHE A 177 -0.80 -12.58 -3.31
C PHE A 177 -1.83 -13.28 -4.18
N VAL A 178 -2.91 -12.58 -4.50
CA VAL A 178 -3.87 -13.03 -5.50
C VAL A 178 -3.42 -12.62 -6.89
N ASP A 179 -3.77 -13.39 -7.90
CA ASP A 179 -3.53 -13.05 -9.30
C ASP A 179 -4.49 -11.95 -9.75
N GLY A 180 -3.94 -10.83 -10.16
CA GLY A 180 -4.66 -9.71 -10.76
C GLY A 180 -4.42 -9.66 -12.27
N ARG A 181 -5.40 -10.03 -13.11
CA ARG A 181 -5.28 -9.87 -14.55
C ARG A 181 -5.65 -8.45 -14.97
N LEU A 182 -4.74 -7.76 -15.62
CA LEU A 182 -4.99 -6.44 -16.20
C LEU A 182 -5.87 -6.56 -17.45
N ILE A 183 -6.94 -5.81 -17.50
CA ILE A 183 -7.87 -5.78 -18.65
C ILE A 183 -7.77 -4.44 -19.37
N GLY A 184 -7.89 -4.48 -20.69
CA GLY A 184 -7.85 -3.24 -21.49
C GLY A 184 -9.05 -2.34 -21.22
N SER A 185 -8.86 -1.06 -21.43
CA SER A 185 -9.83 0.01 -21.16
C SER A 185 -11.10 -0.01 -22.03
N GLY A 186 -11.34 -1.06 -22.80
CA GLY A 186 -12.53 -1.23 -23.66
C GLY A 186 -13.88 -1.30 -22.92
N GLY A 187 -13.97 -0.79 -21.72
CA GLY A 187 -15.16 -0.77 -20.87
C GLY A 187 -14.94 -0.40 -19.42
N ALA A 188 -13.70 -0.21 -19.00
CA ALA A 188 -13.43 0.27 -17.66
C ALA A 188 -13.75 1.77 -17.59
N THR A 189 -14.62 2.14 -16.69
CA THR A 189 -14.77 3.52 -16.27
C THR A 189 -13.43 3.98 -15.71
N ALA A 190 -12.74 4.88 -16.43
CA ALA A 190 -11.76 5.71 -15.78
C ALA A 190 -12.41 6.22 -14.49
N VAL A 191 -11.75 6.06 -13.36
CA VAL A 191 -12.13 6.80 -12.16
C VAL A 191 -12.02 8.25 -12.60
N ALA A 192 -13.17 8.91 -12.79
CA ALA A 192 -13.17 10.26 -13.31
C ALA A 192 -12.46 11.15 -12.30
N ASP A 193 -11.70 12.13 -12.75
CA ASP A 193 -11.03 13.14 -11.91
C ASP A 193 -11.95 13.79 -10.86
N GLN A 194 -13.26 13.57 -11.01
CA GLN A 194 -14.30 13.99 -10.06
C GLN A 194 -14.45 13.10 -8.81
N SER A 195 -13.89 11.88 -8.78
CA SER A 195 -14.06 11.00 -7.60
C SER A 195 -13.35 11.56 -6.39
N TRP A 196 -12.15 12.08 -6.59
CA TRP A 196 -11.35 12.72 -5.56
C TRP A 196 -12.00 13.98 -4.98
N ALA A 197 -12.59 14.82 -5.85
CA ALA A 197 -13.35 15.99 -5.43
C ALA A 197 -14.62 15.61 -4.63
N ARG A 198 -15.28 14.50 -4.99
CA ARG A 198 -16.46 13.98 -4.28
C ARG A 198 -16.12 13.45 -2.89
N ILE A 199 -15.03 12.71 -2.77
CA ILE A 199 -14.57 12.17 -1.48
C ILE A 199 -14.19 13.33 -0.56
N LYS A 200 -13.41 14.31 -1.01
CA LYS A 200 -13.14 15.52 -0.23
C LYS A 200 -14.41 16.27 0.18
N ALA A 201 -15.38 16.39 -0.69
CA ALA A 201 -16.63 17.07 -0.38
C ALA A 201 -17.48 16.31 0.66
N SER A 202 -17.38 14.98 0.75
CA SER A 202 -18.14 14.18 1.72
C SER A 202 -17.63 14.32 3.17
N PHE A 203 -16.42 14.84 3.36
CA PHE A 203 -15.83 15.10 4.69
C PHE A 203 -16.00 16.55 5.17
N ASN A 204 -16.47 17.45 4.30
CA ASN A 204 -16.67 18.87 4.64
C ASN A 204 -18.14 19.21 4.94
N ASN A 205 -19.00 18.24 5.07
CA ASN A 205 -20.38 18.33 5.54
C ASN A 205 -20.54 17.55 6.83
#